data_1034eec172995e8c1d3d143bfb186fd7
#
_entry.id   1034eec172995e8c1d3d143bfb186fd7
#
_cell.length_a   1.000
_cell.length_b   1.000
_cell.length_c   1.000
_cell.angle_alpha   90.00
_cell.angle_beta   90.00
_cell.angle_gamma   90.00
#
_symmetry.space_group_name_H-M   'P 1'
#
loop_
_entity.id
_entity.type
_entity.pdbx_description
1 polymer ?
#
loop_
_entity_poly.entity_id
_entity_poly.type
_entity_poly.pdbx_seq_one_letter_code
_entity_poly.pdbx_strand_id
1 'polypeptide(L)'
;ETNGNLEYYNGTAWVAVTQNQEITASDITNGYLRFRPDANENGSSYTTFGYQVSDGTVYSSSTTMTVNVTAVNDAPVATDDESSVDEDSNVRVRANEDDLLNDDSDTESDSLTVTLIKPLNGSNTSISSGSSSTITGTYGQLTVNSNGSYNYKANQDAADTLDTGESAEEQFVYTVSDGNGGTDTGILTITINGVEDNPNAVRDNVSLNISQSLTLTGNAITNDIDPDDSLTIVGCGQGRNPNVGTAKTVGTTFDSNYGQMTINADGSYTFVAVSNIKELLDPGQSVTEKFYYTISDGNSTSTAMIEVTVQRDNVLQELTKKEQKQIKKQIINDRLNSPSTIRLENNIS
;
A
#
# COMPACT_ATOMS: atom_id res chain seq x y z
N GLU A 1 -19.37 -55.56 6.02
CA GLU A 1 -18.11 -54.81 5.79
C GLU A 1 -17.47 -54.70 7.16
N THR A 2 -16.24 -55.13 7.31
CA THR A 2 -15.48 -55.00 8.54
C THR A 2 -14.65 -53.73 8.43
N ASN A 3 -14.93 -52.75 9.25
CA ASN A 3 -14.14 -51.53 9.35
C ASN A 3 -12.80 -51.88 9.99
N GLY A 4 -11.69 -51.67 9.27
CA GLY A 4 -10.34 -52.02 9.69
C GLY A 4 -9.98 -53.52 9.56
N ASN A 5 -8.78 -53.87 9.95
CA ASN A 5 -8.22 -55.23 9.82
C ASN A 5 -7.66 -55.79 11.13
N LEU A 6 -8.04 -57.01 11.46
CA LEU A 6 -7.34 -57.81 12.48
C LEU A 6 -6.11 -58.42 11.82
N GLU A 7 -4.91 -58.14 12.32
CA GLU A 7 -3.64 -58.53 11.71
C GLU A 7 -2.80 -59.36 12.68
N TYR A 8 -2.10 -60.33 12.11
CA TYR A 8 -1.16 -61.20 12.82
C TYR A 8 0.25 -61.10 12.21
N TYR A 9 1.27 -60.99 13.06
CA TYR A 9 2.65 -61.00 12.63
C TYR A 9 3.17 -62.41 12.44
N ASN A 10 3.44 -62.80 11.21
CA ASN A 10 3.86 -64.19 10.86
C ASN A 10 5.36 -64.41 10.99
N GLY A 11 6.11 -63.52 11.64
CA GLY A 11 7.57 -63.55 11.76
C GLY A 11 8.31 -62.79 10.71
N THR A 12 7.61 -62.30 9.66
CA THR A 12 8.20 -61.54 8.56
C THR A 12 7.38 -60.27 8.28
N ALA A 13 6.06 -60.36 8.33
CA ALA A 13 5.15 -59.26 8.01
C ALA A 13 3.84 -59.37 8.79
N TRP A 14 3.12 -58.26 8.89
CA TRP A 14 1.74 -58.24 9.34
C TRP A 14 0.83 -58.67 8.20
N VAL A 15 0.01 -59.67 8.45
CA VAL A 15 -0.93 -60.24 7.48
C VAL A 15 -2.34 -60.30 8.09
N ALA A 16 -3.37 -60.17 7.28
CA ALA A 16 -4.74 -60.27 7.77
C ALA A 16 -5.02 -61.60 8.39
N VAL A 17 -5.68 -61.62 9.54
CA VAL A 17 -6.18 -62.83 10.19
C VAL A 17 -7.29 -63.43 9.32
N THR A 18 -7.14 -64.69 8.98
CA THR A 18 -8.16 -65.41 8.19
C THR A 18 -9.20 -66.08 9.12
N GLN A 19 -10.36 -66.35 8.55
CA GLN A 19 -11.41 -67.07 9.34
C GLN A 19 -10.92 -68.38 9.93
N ASN A 20 -11.19 -68.59 11.21
CA ASN A 20 -10.77 -69.71 11.98
C ASN A 20 -9.22 -69.93 12.12
N GLN A 21 -8.47 -68.86 11.94
CA GLN A 21 -7.03 -68.93 12.17
C GLN A 21 -6.74 -69.03 13.67
N GLU A 22 -5.91 -70.05 14.00
CA GLU A 22 -5.41 -70.21 15.38
C GLU A 22 -4.22 -69.31 15.62
N ILE A 23 -4.24 -68.59 16.76
CA ILE A 23 -3.15 -67.76 17.24
C ILE A 23 -2.80 -68.20 18.67
N THR A 24 -1.54 -68.43 18.92
CA THR A 24 -1.12 -68.97 20.25
C THR A 24 -1.21 -67.88 21.30
N ALA A 25 -1.44 -68.28 22.57
CA ALA A 25 -1.39 -67.35 23.69
C ALA A 25 -0.03 -66.60 23.80
N SER A 26 1.05 -67.29 23.40
CA SER A 26 2.40 -66.73 23.36
C SER A 26 2.48 -65.60 22.32
N ASP A 27 1.92 -65.78 21.12
CA ASP A 27 1.93 -64.74 20.07
C ASP A 27 1.12 -63.52 20.49
N ILE A 28 -0.03 -63.69 21.16
CA ILE A 28 -0.83 -62.63 21.72
C ILE A 28 -0.04 -61.85 22.78
N THR A 29 0.62 -62.56 23.69
CA THR A 29 1.45 -61.98 24.76
C THR A 29 2.65 -61.23 24.20
N ASN A 30 3.22 -61.71 23.09
CA ASN A 30 4.32 -61.09 22.40
C ASN A 30 3.87 -59.87 21.52
N GLY A 31 2.57 -59.57 21.49
CA GLY A 31 2.03 -58.43 20.69
C GLY A 31 1.94 -58.73 19.20
N TYR A 32 1.90 -60.02 18.80
CA TYR A 32 1.81 -60.40 17.37
C TYR A 32 0.38 -60.47 16.83
N LEU A 33 -0.60 -60.05 17.64
CA LEU A 33 -1.98 -59.81 17.22
C LEU A 33 -2.30 -58.32 17.43
N ARG A 34 -2.78 -57.65 16.39
CA ARG A 34 -3.24 -56.26 16.48
C ARG A 34 -4.50 -56.03 15.66
N PHE A 35 -5.26 -55.02 16.06
CA PHE A 35 -6.28 -54.45 15.23
C PHE A 35 -5.72 -53.16 14.60
N ARG A 36 -5.95 -52.95 13.31
CA ARG A 36 -5.59 -51.76 12.58
C ARG A 36 -6.88 -51.14 12.03
N PRO A 37 -7.34 -49.98 12.52
CA PRO A 37 -8.48 -49.27 11.94
C PRO A 37 -8.16 -48.79 10.54
N ASP A 38 -9.18 -48.48 9.76
CA ASP A 38 -9.01 -47.77 8.50
C ASP A 38 -8.59 -46.33 8.80
N ALA A 39 -7.95 -45.68 7.82
CA ALA A 39 -7.43 -44.32 8.02
C ALA A 39 -8.58 -43.32 8.27
N ASN A 40 -8.38 -42.42 9.21
CA ASN A 40 -9.32 -41.36 9.57
C ASN A 40 -10.67 -41.84 10.10
N GLU A 41 -10.77 -43.12 10.53
CA GLU A 41 -11.97 -43.67 11.10
C GLU A 41 -11.88 -43.86 12.61
N ASN A 42 -12.95 -43.61 13.32
CA ASN A 42 -13.06 -43.76 14.76
C ASN A 42 -14.49 -44.13 15.19
N GLY A 43 -14.68 -44.47 16.42
CA GLY A 43 -16.00 -44.73 17.01
C GLY A 43 -16.01 -45.71 18.16
N SER A 44 -17.04 -45.56 19.00
CA SER A 44 -17.39 -46.61 19.99
C SER A 44 -18.09 -47.76 19.28
N SER A 45 -17.72 -48.99 19.64
CA SER A 45 -18.16 -50.19 18.89
C SER A 45 -17.82 -50.12 17.39
N TYR A 46 -16.62 -49.61 17.09
CA TYR A 46 -16.13 -49.42 15.73
C TYR A 46 -16.22 -50.68 14.89
N THR A 47 -15.80 -51.81 15.47
CA THR A 47 -15.96 -53.14 14.89
C THR A 47 -16.07 -54.20 15.96
N THR A 48 -16.51 -55.39 15.55
CA THR A 48 -16.57 -56.57 16.44
C THR A 48 -16.04 -57.80 15.73
N PHE A 49 -15.39 -58.70 16.46
CA PHE A 49 -15.03 -60.00 15.93
C PHE A 49 -15.31 -61.10 16.97
N GLY A 50 -15.73 -62.27 16.48
CA GLY A 50 -15.96 -63.45 17.29
C GLY A 50 -14.65 -64.23 17.56
N TYR A 51 -14.48 -64.72 18.74
CA TYR A 51 -13.35 -65.62 19.07
C TYR A 51 -13.77 -66.73 19.96
N GLN A 52 -12.98 -67.78 19.98
CA GLN A 52 -13.06 -68.97 20.88
C GLN A 52 -11.70 -69.18 21.50
N VAL A 53 -11.65 -69.70 22.70
CA VAL A 53 -10.41 -70.19 23.34
C VAL A 53 -10.38 -71.71 23.39
N SER A 54 -9.17 -72.28 23.26
CA SER A 54 -8.97 -73.69 23.33
C SER A 54 -7.91 -74.08 24.40
N ASP A 55 -8.10 -75.16 25.07
CA ASP A 55 -7.10 -75.81 25.97
C ASP A 55 -6.22 -76.78 25.22
N GLY A 56 -6.33 -76.87 23.89
CA GLY A 56 -5.65 -77.78 23.02
C GLY A 56 -6.47 -79.05 22.69
N THR A 57 -7.65 -79.24 23.33
CA THR A 57 -8.54 -80.40 23.13
C THR A 57 -9.93 -80.00 22.67
N VAL A 58 -10.50 -78.96 23.24
CA VAL A 58 -11.84 -78.43 22.93
C VAL A 58 -11.84 -76.93 22.82
N TYR A 59 -12.78 -76.37 22.02
CA TYR A 59 -13.02 -74.97 21.94
C TYR A 59 -14.19 -74.52 22.83
N SER A 60 -14.09 -73.30 23.38
CA SER A 60 -15.19 -72.70 24.11
C SER A 60 -16.34 -72.37 23.14
N SER A 61 -17.49 -71.98 23.70
CA SER A 61 -18.48 -71.22 22.90
C SER A 61 -17.90 -69.97 22.35
N SER A 62 -18.33 -69.52 21.16
CA SER A 62 -17.93 -68.26 20.57
C SER A 62 -18.39 -67.09 21.43
N THR A 63 -17.54 -66.08 21.60
CA THR A 63 -17.84 -64.84 22.23
C THR A 63 -17.36 -63.66 21.33
N THR A 64 -17.81 -62.46 21.60
CA THR A 64 -17.52 -61.30 20.77
C THR A 64 -16.61 -60.31 21.50
N MET A 65 -15.56 -59.86 20.82
CA MET A 65 -14.78 -58.71 21.23
C MET A 65 -15.28 -57.48 20.49
N THR A 66 -15.47 -56.39 21.22
CA THR A 66 -15.79 -55.06 20.66
C THR A 66 -14.53 -54.23 20.69
N VAL A 67 -14.20 -53.60 19.54
CA VAL A 67 -13.11 -52.68 19.41
C VAL A 67 -13.66 -51.24 19.38
N ASN A 68 -13.09 -50.39 20.22
CA ASN A 68 -13.36 -48.93 20.18
C ASN A 68 -12.11 -48.24 19.63
N VAL A 69 -12.30 -47.28 18.73
CA VAL A 69 -11.24 -46.45 18.17
C VAL A 69 -11.49 -45.02 18.63
N THR A 70 -10.53 -44.49 19.37
CA THR A 70 -10.61 -43.10 19.86
C THR A 70 -10.25 -42.15 18.73
N ALA A 71 -11.05 -41.10 18.56
CA ALA A 71 -10.76 -40.00 17.64
C ALA A 71 -9.44 -39.31 18.01
N VAL A 72 -8.65 -38.97 17.03
CA VAL A 72 -7.48 -38.10 17.13
C VAL A 72 -7.71 -37.01 16.13
N ASN A 73 -7.49 -35.76 16.53
CA ASN A 73 -7.66 -34.61 15.65
C ASN A 73 -6.53 -34.58 14.61
N ASP A 74 -6.89 -34.48 13.35
CA ASP A 74 -5.97 -34.13 12.25
C ASP A 74 -5.88 -32.61 12.14
N ALA A 75 -4.81 -32.08 11.58
CA ALA A 75 -4.70 -30.65 11.30
C ALA A 75 -5.42 -30.29 9.98
N PRO A 76 -5.94 -29.10 9.85
CA PRO A 76 -6.53 -28.64 8.58
C PRO A 76 -5.47 -28.61 7.47
N VAL A 77 -5.92 -28.58 6.23
CA VAL A 77 -5.09 -28.39 5.05
C VAL A 77 -5.50 -27.07 4.43
N ALA A 78 -4.60 -26.08 4.45
CA ALA A 78 -4.78 -24.78 3.83
C ALA A 78 -4.28 -24.81 2.37
N THR A 79 -5.01 -24.17 1.48
CA THR A 79 -4.69 -24.00 0.07
C THR A 79 -4.32 -22.53 -0.17
N ASP A 80 -3.41 -22.26 -1.12
CA ASP A 80 -3.01 -20.90 -1.45
C ASP A 80 -4.08 -20.20 -2.29
N ASP A 81 -4.32 -18.90 -2.04
CA ASP A 81 -5.31 -18.06 -2.72
C ASP A 81 -4.68 -17.02 -3.62
N GLU A 82 -5.42 -16.60 -4.64
CA GLU A 82 -5.01 -15.54 -5.55
C GLU A 82 -6.13 -14.52 -5.75
N SER A 83 -5.77 -13.25 -5.91
CA SER A 83 -6.70 -12.18 -6.25
C SER A 83 -6.00 -11.10 -7.05
N SER A 84 -6.78 -10.20 -7.66
CA SER A 84 -6.24 -9.06 -8.39
C SER A 84 -7.05 -7.79 -8.14
N VAL A 85 -6.38 -6.65 -8.25
CA VAL A 85 -6.98 -5.33 -8.07
C VAL A 85 -6.21 -4.32 -8.89
N ASP A 86 -6.88 -3.31 -9.42
CA ASP A 86 -6.21 -2.14 -9.98
C ASP A 86 -5.75 -1.24 -8.82
N GLU A 87 -4.64 -0.53 -9.00
CA GLU A 87 -4.22 0.48 -8.04
C GLU A 87 -5.34 1.51 -7.82
N ASP A 88 -5.26 2.28 -6.75
CA ASP A 88 -6.33 3.20 -6.30
C ASP A 88 -7.69 2.54 -6.02
N SER A 89 -7.80 1.24 -6.23
CA SER A 89 -9.02 0.48 -6.07
C SER A 89 -8.97 -0.46 -4.86
N ASN A 90 -10.04 -1.22 -4.68
CA ASN A 90 -10.09 -2.26 -3.68
C ASN A 90 -10.80 -3.51 -4.19
N VAL A 91 -10.29 -4.66 -3.80
CA VAL A 91 -10.98 -5.95 -3.95
C VAL A 91 -11.54 -6.36 -2.60
N ARG A 92 -12.81 -6.80 -2.60
CA ARG A 92 -13.50 -7.28 -1.41
C ARG A 92 -14.11 -8.65 -1.67
N VAL A 93 -13.64 -9.62 -0.94
CA VAL A 93 -14.12 -11.00 -0.95
C VAL A 93 -14.92 -11.29 0.31
N ARG A 94 -16.14 -11.82 0.14
CA ARG A 94 -17.04 -12.13 1.27
C ARG A 94 -16.91 -13.58 1.69
N ALA A 95 -17.31 -13.86 2.92
CA ALA A 95 -17.36 -15.23 3.40
C ALA A 95 -18.26 -16.11 2.51
N ASN A 96 -17.79 -17.34 2.24
CA ASN A 96 -18.39 -18.33 1.34
C ASN A 96 -18.50 -17.86 -0.15
N GLU A 97 -17.69 -16.87 -0.53
CA GLU A 97 -17.38 -16.57 -1.93
C GLU A 97 -16.03 -17.24 -2.21
N ASP A 98 -15.09 -16.58 -2.80
CA ASP A 98 -13.72 -17.07 -3.02
C ASP A 98 -12.82 -16.54 -1.89
N ASP A 99 -13.16 -16.87 -0.65
CA ASP A 99 -12.44 -16.39 0.55
C ASP A 99 -11.34 -17.37 0.97
N LEU A 100 -10.47 -16.94 1.90
CA LEU A 100 -9.29 -17.69 2.35
C LEU A 100 -9.57 -19.09 2.93
N LEU A 101 -10.82 -19.47 3.15
CA LEU A 101 -11.21 -20.76 3.73
C LEU A 101 -12.06 -21.60 2.76
N ASN A 102 -12.35 -21.08 1.56
CA ASN A 102 -13.32 -21.69 0.64
C ASN A 102 -12.87 -23.05 0.10
N ASP A 103 -11.60 -23.24 -0.15
CA ASP A 103 -10.97 -24.47 -0.65
C ASP A 103 -10.07 -25.17 0.38
N ASP A 104 -10.04 -24.65 1.60
CA ASP A 104 -9.43 -25.31 2.75
C ASP A 104 -10.26 -26.51 3.22
N SER A 105 -9.63 -27.50 3.80
CA SER A 105 -10.30 -28.70 4.25
C SER A 105 -9.78 -29.21 5.59
N ASP A 106 -10.65 -29.92 6.28
CA ASP A 106 -10.36 -30.61 7.53
C ASP A 106 -10.94 -32.03 7.48
N THR A 107 -10.18 -33.01 7.97
CA THR A 107 -10.56 -34.43 7.94
C THR A 107 -11.81 -34.72 8.77
N GLU A 108 -11.95 -34.08 9.90
CA GLU A 108 -13.08 -34.20 10.82
C GLU A 108 -14.25 -33.30 10.41
N SER A 109 -14.06 -32.45 9.39
CA SER A 109 -14.99 -31.42 8.95
C SER A 109 -15.22 -30.37 10.04
N ASP A 110 -14.18 -30.04 10.79
CA ASP A 110 -14.23 -28.98 11.79
C ASP A 110 -14.39 -27.60 11.15
N SER A 111 -14.93 -26.66 11.92
CA SER A 111 -15.10 -25.28 11.42
C SER A 111 -13.78 -24.54 11.42
N LEU A 112 -13.29 -24.18 10.24
CA LEU A 112 -12.04 -23.49 10.06
C LEU A 112 -12.16 -21.99 10.35
N THR A 113 -11.08 -21.42 10.89
CA THR A 113 -10.97 -19.99 11.17
C THR A 113 -9.56 -19.47 10.88
N VAL A 114 -9.46 -18.25 10.33
CA VAL A 114 -8.17 -17.56 10.21
C VAL A 114 -7.82 -16.93 11.56
N THR A 115 -6.64 -17.27 12.07
CA THR A 115 -6.16 -16.87 13.41
C THR A 115 -4.97 -15.92 13.40
N LEU A 116 -4.18 -15.94 12.33
CA LEU A 116 -3.00 -15.08 12.14
C LEU A 116 -2.93 -14.62 10.68
N ILE A 117 -2.37 -13.43 10.49
CA ILE A 117 -2.01 -12.88 9.18
C ILE A 117 -0.69 -12.11 9.28
N LYS A 118 0.13 -12.14 8.23
CA LYS A 118 1.36 -11.35 8.12
C LYS A 118 1.71 -11.11 6.66
N PRO A 119 2.44 -10.02 6.32
CA PRO A 119 3.16 -9.94 5.06
C PRO A 119 4.17 -11.10 4.98
N LEU A 120 4.53 -11.58 3.78
CA LEU A 120 5.40 -12.76 3.59
C LEU A 120 6.67 -12.72 4.47
N ASN A 121 7.32 -11.57 4.57
CA ASN A 121 8.53 -11.36 5.38
C ASN A 121 8.28 -10.50 6.64
N GLY A 122 7.02 -10.34 7.04
CA GLY A 122 6.61 -9.48 8.15
C GLY A 122 6.35 -10.22 9.47
N SER A 123 5.87 -9.46 10.44
CA SER A 123 5.49 -9.97 11.75
C SER A 123 4.04 -10.45 11.79
N ASN A 124 3.76 -11.45 12.60
CA ASN A 124 2.42 -11.99 12.81
C ASN A 124 1.49 -10.95 13.45
N THR A 125 0.27 -10.87 12.93
CA THR A 125 -0.85 -10.14 13.52
C THR A 125 -1.97 -11.13 13.83
N SER A 126 -2.42 -11.18 15.08
CA SER A 126 -3.47 -12.11 15.51
C SER A 126 -4.85 -11.62 15.09
N ILE A 127 -5.72 -12.58 14.76
CA ILE A 127 -7.14 -12.36 14.47
C ILE A 127 -7.94 -13.15 15.49
N SER A 128 -8.68 -12.46 16.37
CA SER A 128 -9.55 -13.11 17.33
C SER A 128 -10.85 -13.58 16.65
N SER A 129 -11.45 -14.64 17.16
CA SER A 129 -12.73 -15.16 16.66
C SER A 129 -13.80 -14.06 16.58
N GLY A 130 -14.49 -13.96 15.44
CA GLY A 130 -15.51 -12.94 15.17
C GLY A 130 -14.95 -11.53 14.93
N SER A 131 -13.63 -11.36 14.84
CA SER A 131 -12.97 -10.06 14.65
C SER A 131 -12.21 -10.02 13.32
N SER A 132 -11.68 -8.84 12.99
CA SER A 132 -10.77 -8.62 11.87
C SER A 132 -9.47 -7.98 12.34
N SER A 133 -8.42 -8.12 11.53
CA SER A 133 -7.17 -7.39 11.68
C SER A 133 -6.75 -6.80 10.35
N THR A 134 -6.10 -5.63 10.41
CA THR A 134 -5.56 -4.94 9.24
C THR A 134 -4.05 -4.90 9.32
N ILE A 135 -3.39 -5.22 8.20
CA ILE A 135 -1.94 -5.11 8.03
C ILE A 135 -1.65 -4.26 6.80
N THR A 136 -0.54 -3.54 6.86
CA THR A 136 -0.05 -2.73 5.75
C THR A 136 1.07 -3.49 5.04
N GLY A 137 0.91 -3.63 3.74
CA GLY A 137 1.91 -4.17 2.83
C GLY A 137 2.71 -3.08 2.13
N THR A 138 3.36 -3.44 1.03
CA THR A 138 4.14 -2.54 0.19
C THR A 138 3.24 -1.70 -0.71
N TYR A 139 2.24 -2.34 -1.33
CA TYR A 139 1.35 -1.73 -2.32
C TYR A 139 -0.03 -1.39 -1.74
N GLY A 140 -0.41 -1.97 -0.59
CA GLY A 140 -1.74 -1.77 -0.06
C GLY A 140 -1.94 -2.18 1.39
N GLN A 141 -3.20 -2.14 1.80
CA GLN A 141 -3.65 -2.57 3.12
C GLN A 141 -4.61 -3.74 2.99
N LEU A 142 -4.30 -4.84 3.69
CA LEU A 142 -5.14 -6.03 3.77
C LEU A 142 -5.86 -6.07 5.12
N THR A 143 -7.18 -6.17 5.10
CA THR A 143 -8.02 -6.45 6.27
C THR A 143 -8.62 -7.84 6.12
N VAL A 144 -8.34 -8.74 7.07
CA VAL A 144 -8.84 -10.12 7.08
C VAL A 144 -9.73 -10.33 8.30
N ASN A 145 -10.85 -11.01 8.10
CA ASN A 145 -11.75 -11.46 9.15
C ASN A 145 -11.46 -12.92 9.52
N SER A 146 -11.78 -13.32 10.75
CA SER A 146 -11.61 -14.69 11.21
C SER A 146 -12.38 -15.75 10.41
N ASN A 147 -13.37 -15.37 9.62
CA ASN A 147 -14.18 -16.21 8.74
C ASN A 147 -13.65 -16.29 7.30
N GLY A 148 -12.41 -15.92 7.06
CA GLY A 148 -11.76 -15.98 5.75
C GLY A 148 -12.02 -14.77 4.84
N SER A 149 -13.11 -14.04 5.03
CA SER A 149 -13.42 -12.88 4.19
C SER A 149 -12.37 -11.78 4.34
N TYR A 150 -12.05 -11.07 3.25
CA TYR A 150 -11.04 -10.04 3.28
C TYR A 150 -11.38 -8.84 2.39
N ASN A 151 -10.67 -7.75 2.64
CA ASN A 151 -10.63 -6.58 1.78
C ASN A 151 -9.19 -6.12 1.63
N TYR A 152 -8.72 -6.04 0.41
CA TYR A 152 -7.44 -5.42 0.09
C TYR A 152 -7.68 -4.09 -0.64
N LYS A 153 -6.97 -3.05 -0.22
CA LYS A 153 -7.00 -1.73 -0.83
C LYS A 153 -5.59 -1.38 -1.28
N ALA A 154 -5.40 -1.23 -2.59
CA ALA A 154 -4.15 -0.74 -3.18
C ALA A 154 -4.09 0.79 -3.00
N ASN A 155 -3.39 1.26 -1.99
CA ASN A 155 -3.40 2.68 -1.57
C ASN A 155 -2.07 3.13 -0.95
N GLN A 156 -0.98 2.54 -1.35
CA GLN A 156 0.37 2.95 -0.94
C GLN A 156 1.08 3.57 -2.14
N ASP A 157 1.94 4.55 -1.88
CA ASP A 157 2.72 5.27 -2.91
C ASP A 157 3.45 4.34 -3.90
N ALA A 158 3.77 3.11 -3.50
CA ALA A 158 4.38 2.13 -4.38
C ALA A 158 3.41 1.55 -5.42
N ALA A 159 2.10 1.53 -5.15
CA ALA A 159 1.08 1.15 -6.12
C ALA A 159 0.95 2.24 -7.18
N ASP A 160 0.86 3.51 -6.74
CA ASP A 160 0.71 4.69 -7.61
C ASP A 160 1.90 4.91 -8.58
N THR A 161 2.97 4.12 -8.49
CA THR A 161 4.11 4.15 -9.43
C THR A 161 4.05 3.08 -10.52
N LEU A 162 2.97 2.32 -10.58
CA LEU A 162 2.77 1.28 -11.59
C LEU A 162 2.04 1.87 -12.80
N ASP A 163 2.72 1.98 -13.92
CA ASP A 163 2.14 2.46 -15.18
C ASP A 163 1.17 1.46 -15.80
N THR A 164 0.30 1.92 -16.69
CA THR A 164 -0.64 1.10 -17.45
C THR A 164 0.05 -0.07 -18.15
N GLY A 165 -0.36 -1.29 -17.79
CA GLY A 165 0.20 -2.54 -18.31
C GLY A 165 1.35 -3.09 -17.49
N GLU A 166 1.80 -2.41 -16.46
CA GLU A 166 2.66 -2.94 -15.41
C GLU A 166 1.82 -3.64 -14.34
N SER A 167 2.45 -4.49 -13.57
CA SER A 167 1.82 -5.12 -12.40
C SER A 167 2.86 -5.52 -11.37
N ALA A 168 2.45 -5.57 -10.12
CA ALA A 168 3.23 -6.06 -9.00
C ALA A 168 2.46 -7.11 -8.21
N GLU A 169 3.18 -8.01 -7.54
CA GLU A 169 2.58 -9.01 -6.65
C GLU A 169 2.93 -8.71 -5.20
N GLU A 170 1.95 -8.85 -4.33
CA GLU A 170 2.13 -8.80 -2.88
C GLU A 170 1.58 -10.07 -2.23
N GLN A 171 2.34 -10.63 -1.28
CA GLN A 171 2.01 -11.91 -0.67
C GLN A 171 1.83 -11.76 0.85
N PHE A 172 0.76 -12.42 1.34
CA PHE A 172 0.43 -12.49 2.75
C PHE A 172 0.28 -13.95 3.17
N VAL A 173 0.89 -14.31 4.29
CA VAL A 173 0.73 -15.66 4.89
C VAL A 173 -0.38 -15.57 5.93
N TYR A 174 -1.37 -16.43 5.82
CA TYR A 174 -2.42 -16.60 6.83
C TYR A 174 -2.30 -17.95 7.52
N THR A 175 -2.83 -18.07 8.73
CA THR A 175 -2.87 -19.32 9.49
C THR A 175 -4.31 -19.72 9.75
N VAL A 176 -4.66 -20.91 9.34
CA VAL A 176 -5.96 -21.56 9.58
C VAL A 176 -5.89 -22.41 10.82
N SER A 177 -6.95 -22.47 11.59
CA SER A 177 -7.13 -23.35 12.75
C SER A 177 -8.48 -24.04 12.72
N ASP A 178 -8.49 -25.31 13.12
CA ASP A 178 -9.66 -26.16 13.34
C ASP A 178 -10.37 -25.90 14.69
N GLY A 179 -9.74 -25.14 15.60
CA GLY A 179 -10.24 -24.88 16.95
C GLY A 179 -9.94 -26.01 17.96
N ASN A 180 -9.40 -27.14 17.51
CA ASN A 180 -9.08 -28.34 18.32
C ASN A 180 -7.57 -28.53 18.55
N GLY A 181 -6.75 -27.59 18.02
CA GLY A 181 -5.29 -27.54 18.21
C GLY A 181 -4.48 -27.77 16.95
N GLY A 182 -5.09 -28.19 15.85
CA GLY A 182 -4.50 -28.27 14.52
C GLY A 182 -4.41 -26.89 13.87
N THR A 183 -3.37 -26.65 13.11
CA THR A 183 -3.18 -25.42 12.30
C THR A 183 -2.39 -25.72 11.04
N ASP A 184 -2.68 -24.95 9.97
CA ASP A 184 -1.87 -24.93 8.75
C ASP A 184 -1.79 -23.50 8.21
N THR A 185 -0.98 -23.29 7.17
CA THR A 185 -0.74 -21.95 6.60
C THR A 185 -0.91 -21.94 5.11
N GLY A 186 -1.70 -20.98 4.60
CA GLY A 186 -1.81 -20.66 3.18
C GLY A 186 -1.18 -19.30 2.87
N ILE A 187 -1.03 -19.02 1.58
CA ILE A 187 -0.53 -17.75 1.04
C ILE A 187 -1.63 -17.10 0.21
N LEU A 188 -1.98 -15.86 0.53
CA LEU A 188 -2.76 -15.02 -0.36
C LEU A 188 -1.82 -14.19 -1.22
N THR A 189 -1.88 -14.37 -2.54
CA THR A 189 -1.16 -13.54 -3.52
C THR A 189 -2.12 -12.52 -4.13
N ILE A 190 -1.80 -11.24 -4.00
CA ILE A 190 -2.54 -10.14 -4.63
C ILE A 190 -1.72 -9.59 -5.79
N THR A 191 -2.29 -9.59 -6.99
CA THR A 191 -1.74 -8.90 -8.16
C THR A 191 -2.33 -7.49 -8.23
N ILE A 192 -1.49 -6.47 -8.17
CA ILE A 192 -1.84 -5.06 -8.33
C ILE A 192 -1.52 -4.67 -9.78
N ASN A 193 -2.52 -4.19 -10.51
CA ASN A 193 -2.36 -3.73 -11.88
C ASN A 193 -2.22 -2.21 -11.89
N GLY A 194 -1.26 -1.70 -12.65
CA GLY A 194 -1.09 -0.27 -12.89
C GLY A 194 -2.19 0.31 -13.76
N VAL A 195 -2.59 1.52 -13.44
CA VAL A 195 -3.55 2.35 -14.16
C VAL A 195 -2.90 3.70 -14.39
N GLU A 196 -3.19 4.34 -15.49
CA GLU A 196 -2.68 5.66 -15.82
C GLU A 196 -3.13 6.72 -14.81
N ASP A 197 -2.19 7.41 -14.20
CA ASP A 197 -2.44 8.57 -13.38
C ASP A 197 -2.49 9.86 -14.21
N ASN A 198 -3.18 10.86 -13.70
CA ASN A 198 -3.24 12.15 -14.37
C ASN A 198 -2.28 13.15 -13.69
N PRO A 199 -1.52 13.91 -14.47
CA PRO A 199 -0.62 14.92 -13.91
C PRO A 199 -1.39 15.99 -13.13
N ASN A 200 -0.81 16.48 -12.07
CA ASN A 200 -1.35 17.55 -11.24
C ASN A 200 -0.42 18.76 -11.23
N ALA A 201 -0.74 19.76 -12.05
CA ALA A 201 -0.01 21.01 -12.09
C ALA A 201 -0.37 21.92 -10.89
N VAL A 202 0.64 22.39 -10.20
CA VAL A 202 0.52 23.21 -8.99
C VAL A 202 1.07 24.61 -9.24
N ARG A 203 0.33 25.64 -8.78
CA ARG A 203 0.70 27.05 -8.98
C ARG A 203 2.07 27.38 -8.37
N ASP A 204 2.86 28.15 -9.13
CA ASP A 204 4.11 28.77 -8.70
C ASP A 204 3.88 30.23 -8.30
N ASN A 205 4.32 30.60 -7.10
CA ASN A 205 4.34 31.99 -6.65
C ASN A 205 5.79 32.43 -6.45
N VAL A 206 6.25 33.35 -7.28
CA VAL A 206 7.65 33.77 -7.29
C VAL A 206 7.75 35.31 -7.28
N SER A 207 8.87 35.82 -6.84
CA SER A 207 9.08 37.27 -6.75
C SER A 207 10.41 37.69 -7.35
N LEU A 208 10.40 38.82 -8.06
CA LEU A 208 11.56 39.50 -8.61
C LEU A 208 11.72 40.87 -7.96
N ASN A 209 12.78 41.05 -7.19
CA ASN A 209 13.14 42.37 -6.66
C ASN A 209 14.04 43.12 -7.66
N ILE A 210 13.49 44.08 -8.36
CA ILE A 210 14.20 44.85 -9.41
C ILE A 210 15.26 45.80 -8.85
N SER A 211 15.34 46.01 -7.54
CA SER A 211 16.46 46.72 -6.92
C SER A 211 17.73 45.86 -6.84
N GLN A 212 17.58 44.52 -6.95
CA GLN A 212 18.68 43.55 -6.85
C GLN A 212 19.02 42.90 -8.19
N SER A 213 18.00 42.49 -8.97
CA SER A 213 18.15 41.83 -10.25
C SER A 213 17.04 42.25 -11.20
N LEU A 214 17.28 42.20 -12.51
CA LEU A 214 16.25 42.33 -13.53
C LEU A 214 15.82 40.95 -14.09
N THR A 215 16.46 39.87 -13.67
CA THR A 215 16.20 38.51 -14.17
C THR A 215 15.80 37.60 -13.01
N LEU A 216 14.74 36.84 -13.24
CA LEU A 216 14.27 35.75 -12.38
C LEU A 216 14.33 34.43 -13.19
N THR A 217 14.87 33.39 -12.61
CA THR A 217 14.88 32.05 -13.18
C THR A 217 14.26 31.07 -12.19
N GLY A 218 13.64 29.99 -12.69
CA GLY A 218 13.07 28.93 -11.88
C GLY A 218 12.73 27.72 -12.74
N ASN A 219 12.03 26.77 -12.13
CA ASN A 219 11.49 25.62 -12.83
C ASN A 219 10.05 25.39 -12.34
N ALA A 220 9.09 25.35 -13.26
CA ALA A 220 7.66 25.30 -12.98
C ALA A 220 7.17 23.90 -12.62
N ILE A 221 7.84 22.85 -13.08
CA ILE A 221 7.43 21.46 -12.80
C ILE A 221 7.99 20.89 -11.49
N THR A 222 8.73 21.67 -10.71
CA THR A 222 9.39 21.17 -9.49
C THR A 222 8.40 20.78 -8.37
N ASN A 223 7.22 21.40 -8.35
CA ASN A 223 6.14 21.18 -7.39
C ASN A 223 4.92 20.51 -8.02
N ASP A 224 4.98 20.16 -9.29
CA ASP A 224 3.97 19.37 -9.97
C ASP A 224 4.18 17.89 -9.67
N ILE A 225 3.13 17.10 -9.72
CA ILE A 225 3.12 15.70 -9.34
C ILE A 225 2.53 14.88 -10.47
N ASP A 226 3.18 13.78 -10.74
CA ASP A 226 2.75 12.65 -11.52
C ASP A 226 3.42 11.43 -10.91
N PRO A 227 2.69 10.43 -10.39
CA PRO A 227 3.30 9.33 -9.66
C PRO A 227 4.07 8.35 -10.54
N ASP A 228 3.61 8.10 -11.77
CA ASP A 228 4.06 7.04 -12.67
C ASP A 228 4.87 7.58 -13.86
N ASP A 229 4.71 8.86 -14.25
CA ASP A 229 5.33 9.42 -15.44
C ASP A 229 6.19 10.68 -15.24
N SER A 230 7.01 10.96 -16.23
CA SER A 230 7.84 12.17 -16.26
C SER A 230 7.15 13.32 -16.98
N LEU A 231 7.08 14.48 -16.34
CA LEU A 231 6.37 15.65 -16.81
C LEU A 231 7.18 16.48 -17.83
N THR A 232 6.47 16.97 -18.86
CA THR A 232 7.00 17.96 -19.80
C THR A 232 5.99 19.11 -19.99
N ILE A 233 6.48 20.35 -20.21
CA ILE A 233 5.60 21.47 -20.59
C ILE A 233 5.33 21.41 -22.09
N VAL A 234 4.04 21.26 -22.43
CA VAL A 234 3.53 21.20 -23.82
C VAL A 234 2.79 22.47 -24.25
N GLY A 235 2.46 23.36 -23.31
CA GLY A 235 1.76 24.61 -23.60
C GLY A 235 2.11 25.71 -22.59
N CYS A 236 2.14 26.94 -23.05
CA CYS A 236 2.32 28.10 -22.18
C CYS A 236 1.71 29.38 -22.77
N GLY A 237 1.62 30.43 -21.94
CA GLY A 237 1.19 31.73 -22.41
C GLY A 237 1.00 32.75 -21.30
N GLN A 238 0.62 33.98 -21.72
CA GLN A 238 0.29 35.05 -20.80
C GLN A 238 -1.18 34.91 -20.36
N GLY A 239 -1.46 35.11 -19.07
CA GLY A 239 -2.79 35.01 -18.49
C GLY A 239 -2.91 33.92 -17.43
N ARG A 240 -4.14 33.56 -17.09
CA ARG A 240 -4.42 32.61 -16.00
C ARG A 240 -4.53 31.15 -16.47
N ASN A 241 -4.95 30.98 -17.72
CA ASN A 241 -5.13 29.67 -18.33
C ASN A 241 -5.30 29.83 -19.86
N PRO A 242 -5.27 28.73 -20.65
CA PRO A 242 -5.40 28.80 -22.10
C PRO A 242 -6.70 29.43 -22.61
N ASN A 243 -7.80 29.35 -21.85
CA ASN A 243 -9.12 29.81 -22.27
C ASN A 243 -9.27 31.35 -22.19
N VAL A 244 -8.51 32.01 -21.32
CA VAL A 244 -8.56 33.47 -21.09
C VAL A 244 -7.19 34.14 -21.29
N GLY A 245 -6.17 33.36 -21.61
CA GLY A 245 -4.81 33.81 -21.88
C GLY A 245 -4.50 33.88 -23.37
N THR A 246 -3.29 34.33 -23.67
CA THR A 246 -2.72 34.32 -25.04
C THR A 246 -1.69 33.23 -25.12
N ALA A 247 -1.98 32.18 -25.89
CA ALA A 247 -1.06 31.05 -26.10
C ALA A 247 0.24 31.49 -26.76
N LYS A 248 1.34 30.89 -26.33
CA LYS A 248 2.70 31.13 -26.81
C LYS A 248 3.38 29.80 -27.12
N THR A 249 4.42 29.84 -27.92
CA THR A 249 5.21 28.66 -28.24
C THR A 249 6.20 28.36 -27.11
N VAL A 250 6.20 27.14 -26.60
CA VAL A 250 7.15 26.65 -25.58
C VAL A 250 8.58 26.83 -26.11
N GLY A 251 9.48 27.26 -25.25
CA GLY A 251 10.89 27.52 -25.59
C GLY A 251 11.13 28.86 -26.32
N THR A 252 10.08 29.65 -26.60
CA THR A 252 10.24 30.98 -27.20
C THR A 252 10.00 32.09 -26.19
N THR A 253 10.76 33.19 -26.32
CA THR A 253 10.55 34.40 -25.52
C THR A 253 9.36 35.20 -26.02
N PHE A 254 8.51 35.66 -25.12
CA PHE A 254 7.36 36.49 -25.43
C PHE A 254 7.23 37.67 -24.47
N ASP A 255 6.70 38.78 -24.95
CA ASP A 255 6.51 40.00 -24.17
C ASP A 255 5.29 39.90 -23.25
N SER A 256 5.42 40.54 -22.07
CA SER A 256 4.34 40.85 -21.14
C SER A 256 4.35 42.38 -20.80
N ASN A 257 3.51 42.82 -19.86
CA ASN A 257 3.42 44.26 -19.55
C ASN A 257 4.69 44.81 -18.88
N TYR A 258 5.35 43.98 -18.06
CA TYR A 258 6.48 44.39 -17.22
C TYR A 258 7.77 43.59 -17.50
N GLY A 259 7.75 42.68 -18.48
CA GLY A 259 8.92 41.87 -18.77
C GLY A 259 8.76 40.98 -19.99
N GLN A 260 9.74 40.12 -20.16
CA GLN A 260 9.73 39.03 -21.15
C GLN A 260 9.82 37.69 -20.44
N MET A 261 9.00 36.73 -20.85
CA MET A 261 8.97 35.37 -20.30
C MET A 261 9.40 34.38 -21.35
N THR A 262 10.23 33.43 -20.94
CA THR A 262 10.53 32.18 -21.68
C THR A 262 10.20 31.03 -20.77
N ILE A 263 9.44 30.04 -21.26
CA ILE A 263 9.11 28.79 -20.55
C ILE A 263 9.50 27.64 -21.47
N ASN A 264 10.40 26.75 -21.01
CA ASN A 264 10.93 25.63 -21.79
C ASN A 264 10.19 24.33 -21.46
N ALA A 265 10.32 23.33 -22.32
CA ALA A 265 9.67 22.03 -22.17
C ALA A 265 10.13 21.26 -20.89
N ASP A 266 11.36 21.49 -20.44
CA ASP A 266 11.92 20.91 -19.21
C ASP A 266 11.47 21.63 -17.92
N GLY A 267 10.49 22.53 -18.03
CA GLY A 267 9.97 23.31 -16.92
C GLY A 267 10.78 24.55 -16.59
N SER A 268 12.02 24.67 -17.04
CA SER A 268 12.82 25.85 -16.77
C SER A 268 12.19 27.10 -17.37
N TYR A 269 12.19 28.19 -16.61
CA TYR A 269 11.71 29.48 -17.09
C TYR A 269 12.67 30.61 -16.76
N THR A 270 12.58 31.68 -17.56
CA THR A 270 13.29 32.93 -17.34
C THR A 270 12.32 34.11 -17.54
N PHE A 271 12.20 34.97 -16.54
CA PHE A 271 11.52 36.25 -16.66
C PHE A 271 12.53 37.37 -16.55
N VAL A 272 12.55 38.27 -17.55
CA VAL A 272 13.42 39.45 -17.60
C VAL A 272 12.56 40.71 -17.58
N ALA A 273 12.67 41.53 -16.55
CA ALA A 273 11.95 42.78 -16.45
C ALA A 273 12.39 43.75 -17.55
N VAL A 274 11.45 44.57 -18.08
CA VAL A 274 11.77 45.58 -19.08
C VAL A 274 12.80 46.59 -18.54
N SER A 275 13.65 47.13 -19.44
CA SER A 275 14.78 48.00 -19.04
C SER A 275 14.35 49.26 -18.30
N ASN A 276 13.16 49.78 -18.61
CA ASN A 276 12.58 50.98 -17.97
C ASN A 276 11.65 50.66 -16.77
N ILE A 277 11.70 49.42 -16.21
CA ILE A 277 10.82 48.97 -15.14
C ILE A 277 10.85 49.91 -13.91
N LYS A 278 11.99 50.54 -13.63
CA LYS A 278 12.14 51.52 -12.54
C LYS A 278 11.42 52.85 -12.79
N GLU A 279 11.01 53.11 -14.04
CA GLU A 279 10.15 54.25 -14.39
C GLU A 279 8.67 53.89 -14.29
N LEU A 280 8.35 52.59 -14.37
CA LEU A 280 6.98 52.08 -14.30
C LEU A 280 6.54 51.73 -12.87
N LEU A 281 7.49 51.44 -11.96
CA LEU A 281 7.22 51.10 -10.57
C LEU A 281 7.91 52.09 -9.63
N ASP A 282 7.10 52.79 -8.83
CA ASP A 282 7.64 53.64 -7.76
C ASP A 282 8.32 52.80 -6.67
N PRO A 283 9.26 53.38 -5.93
CA PRO A 283 9.86 52.72 -4.77
C PRO A 283 8.79 52.25 -3.77
N GLY A 284 8.86 50.95 -3.37
CA GLY A 284 7.89 50.31 -2.50
C GLY A 284 6.67 49.72 -3.20
N GLN A 285 6.53 49.88 -4.49
CA GLN A 285 5.44 49.29 -5.27
C GLN A 285 5.77 47.90 -5.77
N SER A 286 4.71 47.13 -6.06
CA SER A 286 4.78 45.84 -6.73
C SER A 286 3.63 45.67 -7.72
N VAL A 287 3.87 44.83 -8.72
CA VAL A 287 2.87 44.37 -9.70
C VAL A 287 2.99 42.86 -9.87
N THR A 288 1.90 42.22 -10.28
CA THR A 288 1.89 40.76 -10.51
C THR A 288 1.57 40.47 -11.97
N GLU A 289 2.47 39.74 -12.61
CA GLU A 289 2.26 39.13 -13.93
C GLU A 289 1.83 37.70 -13.79
N LYS A 290 1.00 37.20 -14.70
CA LYS A 290 0.46 35.87 -14.69
C LYS A 290 0.74 35.16 -16.00
N PHE A 291 1.32 33.99 -15.89
CA PHE A 291 1.63 33.12 -17.01
C PHE A 291 1.04 31.74 -16.71
N TYR A 292 0.39 31.12 -17.68
CA TYR A 292 0.00 29.73 -17.53
C TYR A 292 1.02 28.83 -18.20
N TYR A 293 1.09 27.62 -17.71
CA TYR A 293 1.77 26.50 -18.35
C TYR A 293 0.90 25.24 -18.27
N THR A 294 1.06 24.36 -19.25
CA THR A 294 0.38 23.07 -19.32
C THR A 294 1.43 21.98 -19.36
N ILE A 295 1.39 21.09 -18.37
CA ILE A 295 2.20 19.90 -18.32
C ILE A 295 1.49 18.73 -19.00
N SER A 296 2.25 17.76 -19.46
CA SER A 296 1.78 16.48 -19.97
C SER A 296 2.75 15.37 -19.55
N ASP A 297 2.18 14.23 -19.22
CA ASP A 297 2.78 12.92 -19.05
C ASP A 297 2.98 12.16 -20.39
N GLY A 298 2.29 12.55 -21.41
CA GLY A 298 2.23 11.89 -22.74
C GLY A 298 0.82 11.44 -23.09
N ASN A 299 -0.06 11.20 -22.12
CA ASN A 299 -1.42 10.70 -22.25
C ASN A 299 -2.46 11.78 -21.91
N SER A 300 -2.22 12.52 -20.85
CA SER A 300 -3.13 13.55 -20.34
C SER A 300 -2.42 14.90 -20.09
N THR A 301 -3.13 15.89 -19.63
CA THR A 301 -2.57 17.23 -19.38
C THR A 301 -3.20 17.90 -18.19
N SER A 302 -2.39 18.69 -17.46
CA SER A 302 -2.84 19.59 -16.41
C SER A 302 -2.30 21.01 -16.63
N THR A 303 -2.95 22.03 -16.06
CA THR A 303 -2.56 23.43 -16.27
C THR A 303 -2.53 24.20 -14.97
N ALA A 304 -1.43 24.89 -14.73
CA ALA A 304 -1.28 25.81 -13.60
C ALA A 304 -0.74 27.18 -14.03
N MET A 305 -0.35 28.00 -13.06
CA MET A 305 0.14 29.36 -13.28
C MET A 305 1.47 29.60 -12.61
N ILE A 306 2.32 30.39 -13.27
CA ILE A 306 3.42 31.10 -12.65
C ILE A 306 2.94 32.52 -12.36
N GLU A 307 2.85 32.91 -11.10
CA GLU A 307 2.58 34.29 -10.68
C GLU A 307 3.91 34.95 -10.30
N VAL A 308 4.35 35.91 -11.14
CA VAL A 308 5.58 36.67 -10.92
C VAL A 308 5.24 38.01 -10.28
N THR A 309 5.56 38.21 -9.01
CA THR A 309 5.46 39.50 -8.33
C THR A 309 6.74 40.29 -8.55
N VAL A 310 6.68 41.29 -9.41
CA VAL A 310 7.76 42.27 -9.64
C VAL A 310 7.65 43.35 -8.60
N GLN A 311 8.65 43.54 -7.77
CA GLN A 311 8.66 44.50 -6.68
C GLN A 311 9.90 45.38 -6.69
N ARG A 312 9.75 46.61 -6.26
CA ARG A 312 10.83 47.57 -6.08
C ARG A 312 10.96 47.94 -4.59
N ASP A 313 12.18 47.85 -4.02
CA ASP A 313 12.43 48.30 -2.67
C ASP A 313 12.07 49.78 -2.50
N ASN A 314 11.72 50.17 -1.29
CA ASN A 314 11.55 51.59 -0.99
C ASN A 314 12.91 52.32 -1.01
N VAL A 315 12.89 53.66 -1.11
CA VAL A 315 14.12 54.46 -1.23
C VAL A 315 15.13 54.19 -0.12
N LEU A 316 14.69 53.86 1.07
CA LEU A 316 15.59 53.54 2.21
C LEU A 316 16.26 52.17 2.07
N GLN A 317 15.60 51.22 1.39
CA GLN A 317 16.17 49.89 1.14
C GLN A 317 17.09 49.89 -0.09
N GLU A 318 16.87 50.74 -1.07
CA GLU A 318 17.76 50.90 -2.23
C GLU A 318 19.11 51.53 -1.88
N LEU A 319 19.19 52.27 -0.75
CA LEU A 319 20.43 52.87 -0.32
C LEU A 319 21.39 51.85 0.29
N THR A 320 22.68 52.02 0.03
CA THR A 320 23.70 51.21 0.69
C THR A 320 23.68 51.41 2.22
N LYS A 321 24.12 50.42 3.00
CA LYS A 321 24.24 50.54 4.46
C LYS A 321 25.03 51.74 4.91
N LYS A 322 25.98 52.23 4.10
CA LYS A 322 26.78 53.41 4.37
C LYS A 322 25.96 54.68 4.20
N GLU A 323 25.20 54.77 3.12
CA GLU A 323 24.30 55.93 2.84
C GLU A 323 23.18 56.02 3.87
N GLN A 324 22.54 54.88 4.20
CA GLN A 324 21.53 54.81 5.28
C GLN A 324 22.08 55.31 6.62
N LYS A 325 23.34 54.98 6.96
CA LYS A 325 24.02 55.45 8.16
C LYS A 325 24.31 56.96 8.11
N GLN A 326 24.65 57.51 6.90
CA GLN A 326 24.87 58.91 6.71
C GLN A 326 23.58 59.72 6.87
N ILE A 327 22.50 59.30 6.20
CA ILE A 327 21.17 59.94 6.30
C ILE A 327 20.69 59.93 7.76
N LYS A 328 20.81 58.82 8.49
CA LYS A 328 20.46 58.75 9.90
C LYS A 328 21.27 59.73 10.76
N LYS A 329 22.57 59.86 10.48
CA LYS A 329 23.40 60.85 11.16
C LYS A 329 22.97 62.29 10.87
N GLN A 330 22.64 62.60 9.62
CA GLN A 330 22.16 63.92 9.21
C GLN A 330 20.84 64.27 9.93
N ILE A 331 19.87 63.38 9.91
CA ILE A 331 18.58 63.57 10.60
C ILE A 331 18.78 63.82 12.09
N ILE A 332 19.72 63.11 12.75
CA ILE A 332 20.04 63.31 14.15
C ILE A 332 20.67 64.69 14.39
N ASN A 333 21.59 65.12 13.54
CA ASN A 333 22.24 66.42 13.66
C ASN A 333 21.25 67.59 13.39
N ASP A 334 20.36 67.43 12.41
CA ASP A 334 19.33 68.42 12.11
C ASP A 334 18.32 68.57 13.25
N ARG A 335 18.01 67.45 13.94
CA ARG A 335 17.18 67.46 15.16
C ARG A 335 17.85 68.16 16.35
N LEU A 336 19.15 67.99 16.47
CA LEU A 336 19.91 68.59 17.59
C LEU A 336 20.12 70.09 17.39
N ASN A 337 20.10 70.56 16.13
CA ASN A 337 20.40 71.97 15.79
C ASN A 337 19.15 72.80 15.46
N SER A 338 17.92 72.22 15.44
CA SER A 338 16.67 72.95 15.19
C SER A 338 15.82 73.04 16.46
N PRO A 339 15.46 74.26 16.89
CA PRO A 339 14.60 74.46 18.07
C PRO A 339 13.11 74.24 17.80
N SER A 340 12.69 73.82 16.62
CA SER A 340 11.28 73.65 16.25
C SER A 340 10.93 72.17 16.03
N THR A 341 9.92 71.69 16.71
CA THR A 341 9.33 70.37 16.70
C THR A 341 8.95 69.95 15.27
N ILE A 342 9.63 68.90 14.73
CA ILE A 342 9.17 68.18 13.56
C ILE A 342 8.22 67.11 14.05
N ARG A 343 6.94 67.20 13.69
CA ARG A 343 5.94 66.16 13.93
C ARG A 343 6.09 65.13 12.81
N LEU A 344 6.65 63.97 13.14
CA LEU A 344 6.61 62.84 12.23
C LEU A 344 5.28 62.11 12.43
N GLU A 345 4.41 62.15 11.44
CA GLU A 345 3.24 61.25 11.40
C GLU A 345 3.70 59.85 11.01
N ASN A 346 3.63 58.94 11.98
CA ASN A 346 3.83 57.51 11.73
C ASN A 346 2.53 56.97 11.10
N ASN A 347 2.49 56.87 9.79
CA ASN A 347 1.60 55.94 9.11
C ASN A 347 2.38 54.66 8.83
N ILE A 348 2.43 53.75 9.81
CA ILE A 348 2.71 52.35 9.58
C ILE A 348 1.42 51.59 9.91
N SER A 349 0.73 51.21 8.87
CA SER A 349 -0.29 50.13 8.90
C SER A 349 0.14 48.99 8.01
#